data_8f3dba0509eaada0c9b48ff4b771b757
#
_entry.id   8f3dba0509eaada0c9b48ff4b771b757
#
_cell.length_a   1.000
_cell.length_b   1.000
_cell.length_c   1.000
_cell.angle_alpha   90.00
_cell.angle_beta   90.00
_cell.angle_gamma   90.00
#
_symmetry.space_group_name_H-M   'P 1'
#
loop_
_entity.id
_entity.type
_entity.pdbx_description
1 polymer ?
#
loop_
_entity_poly.entity_id
_entity_poly.type
_entity_poly.pdbx_seq_one_letter_code
_entity_poly.pdbx_strand_id
1 'polypeptide(L)'
;MCGISGLFDLQGGRPFDADLARRINNVQAHRGPDEDDIHLEPGLALGHRRLSVIDLATGQQPLFSADGEVGIVFNGEIYNFQALRSELQALGRPFRTRSDTEVIVQAWQAWGPACVHRLRGMFAFALWDRRQQTLFLARDRMGVKPMHYALLPDGSFISVSYTHLR
;
A
#
# COMPACT_ATOMS: atom_id res chain seq x y z
N MET A 1 -2.65 3.88 -14.35
CA MET A 1 -3.12 3.61 -12.97
C MET A 1 -2.23 2.55 -12.38
N CYS A 2 -1.78 2.73 -11.15
CA CYS A 2 -0.90 1.79 -10.46
C CYS A 2 -1.54 0.41 -10.25
N GLY A 3 -0.71 -0.59 -10.00
CA GLY A 3 -1.10 -1.92 -9.55
C GLY A 3 -0.49 -2.21 -8.18
N ILE A 4 -1.24 -2.79 -7.27
CA ILE A 4 -0.73 -3.27 -5.99
C ILE A 4 -0.98 -4.76 -5.86
N SER A 5 -0.05 -5.45 -5.22
CA SER A 5 -0.14 -6.87 -4.91
C SER A 5 0.44 -7.15 -3.52
N GLY A 6 -0.01 -8.22 -2.89
CA GLY A 6 0.53 -8.63 -1.61
C GLY A 6 0.24 -10.08 -1.28
N LEU A 7 1.14 -10.66 -0.49
CA LEU A 7 1.00 -11.95 0.15
C LEU A 7 1.19 -11.76 1.66
N PHE A 8 0.39 -12.45 2.45
CA PHE A 8 0.48 -12.42 3.90
C PHE A 8 0.24 -13.82 4.47
N ASP A 9 1.12 -14.24 5.38
CA ASP A 9 0.99 -15.52 6.08
C ASP A 9 0.19 -15.35 7.37
N LEU A 10 -1.03 -15.89 7.40
CA LEU A 10 -1.91 -15.81 8.56
C LEU A 10 -1.43 -16.66 9.75
N GLN A 11 -0.51 -17.59 9.52
CA GLN A 11 0.04 -18.46 10.56
C GLN A 11 1.31 -17.87 11.20
N GLY A 12 1.85 -16.79 10.62
CA GLY A 12 2.94 -15.99 11.14
C GLY A 12 4.34 -16.44 10.71
N GLY A 13 4.99 -15.61 9.92
CA GLY A 13 6.44 -15.64 9.72
C GLY A 13 7.00 -16.57 8.63
N ARG A 14 6.18 -17.29 7.87
CA ARG A 14 6.66 -18.08 6.73
C ARG A 14 7.19 -17.14 5.63
N PRO A 15 8.45 -17.31 5.19
CA PRO A 15 8.98 -16.51 4.10
C PRO A 15 8.27 -16.84 2.78
N PHE A 16 7.99 -15.82 1.97
CA PHE A 16 7.49 -16.01 0.61
C PHE A 16 8.64 -16.07 -0.39
N ASP A 17 8.45 -16.89 -1.42
CA ASP A 17 9.35 -16.98 -2.55
C ASP A 17 9.38 -15.65 -3.32
N ALA A 18 10.59 -15.10 -3.50
CA ALA A 18 10.79 -13.81 -4.17
C ALA A 18 10.37 -13.85 -5.65
N ASP A 19 10.56 -14.99 -6.33
CA ASP A 19 10.17 -15.14 -7.74
C ASP A 19 8.65 -15.24 -7.88
N LEU A 20 7.98 -15.88 -6.92
CA LEU A 20 6.51 -15.87 -6.87
C LEU A 20 5.98 -14.45 -6.68
N ALA A 21 6.52 -13.70 -5.72
CA ALA A 21 6.13 -12.31 -5.47
C ALA A 21 6.35 -11.42 -6.71
N ARG A 22 7.50 -11.58 -7.40
CA ARG A 22 7.79 -10.89 -8.66
C ARG A 22 6.80 -11.25 -9.77
N ARG A 23 6.50 -12.53 -9.94
CA ARG A 23 5.52 -12.99 -10.96
C ARG A 23 4.16 -12.36 -10.72
N ILE A 24 3.67 -12.36 -9.47
CA ILE A 24 2.39 -11.74 -9.11
C ILE A 24 2.42 -10.23 -9.40
N ASN A 25 3.50 -9.54 -9.05
CA ASN A 25 3.65 -8.11 -9.33
C ASN A 25 3.71 -7.83 -10.83
N ASN A 26 4.42 -8.66 -11.60
CA ASN A 26 4.62 -8.51 -13.05
C ASN A 26 3.33 -8.69 -13.87
N VAL A 27 2.38 -9.50 -13.41
CA VAL A 27 1.08 -9.64 -14.08
C VAL A 27 0.37 -8.28 -14.22
N GLN A 28 0.65 -7.34 -13.33
CA GLN A 28 0.09 -6.00 -13.34
C GLN A 28 0.98 -4.95 -14.06
N ALA A 29 2.03 -5.36 -14.79
CA ALA A 29 2.95 -4.44 -15.48
C ALA A 29 2.25 -3.47 -16.45
N HIS A 30 1.16 -3.93 -17.10
CA HIS A 30 0.34 -3.08 -17.99
C HIS A 30 -0.39 -1.94 -17.26
N ARG A 31 -0.52 -2.00 -15.92
CA ARG A 31 -1.15 -0.97 -15.08
C ARG A 31 -0.17 0.11 -14.67
N GLY A 32 1.07 -0.29 -14.39
CA GLY A 32 2.13 0.60 -13.96
C GLY A 32 3.43 0.23 -14.64
N PRO A 33 3.68 0.77 -15.85
CA PRO A 33 4.85 0.41 -16.64
C PRO A 33 6.13 1.13 -16.23
N ASP A 34 6.02 2.24 -15.46
CA ASP A 34 7.13 3.16 -15.24
C ASP A 34 8.13 2.65 -14.22
N GLU A 35 7.63 2.10 -13.11
CA GLU A 35 8.47 1.58 -12.03
C GLU A 35 7.83 0.34 -11.39
N ASP A 36 8.65 -0.52 -10.84
CA ASP A 36 8.21 -1.63 -10.00
C ASP A 36 9.13 -1.85 -8.82
N ASP A 37 8.55 -2.23 -7.71
CA ASP A 37 9.30 -2.67 -6.55
C ASP A 37 8.50 -3.68 -5.73
N ILE A 38 9.22 -4.50 -4.98
CA ILE A 38 8.67 -5.46 -4.03
C ILE A 38 9.43 -5.39 -2.72
N HIS A 39 8.69 -5.41 -1.63
CA HIS A 39 9.24 -5.58 -0.29
C HIS A 39 8.91 -6.97 0.22
N LEU A 40 9.92 -7.64 0.77
CA LEU A 40 9.81 -8.98 1.36
C LEU A 40 10.33 -8.97 2.78
N GLU A 41 9.54 -9.53 3.68
CA GLU A 41 9.97 -9.89 5.03
C GLU A 41 9.27 -11.17 5.48
N PRO A 42 9.68 -11.82 6.57
CA PRO A 42 9.00 -13.02 7.05
C PRO A 42 7.50 -12.78 7.24
N GLY A 43 6.68 -13.60 6.55
CA GLY A 43 5.22 -13.52 6.59
C GLY A 43 4.59 -12.45 5.69
N LEU A 44 5.37 -11.65 4.95
CA LEU A 44 4.83 -10.56 4.13
C LEU A 44 5.57 -10.42 2.79
N ALA A 45 4.80 -10.18 1.74
CA ALA A 45 5.28 -9.60 0.49
C ALA A 45 4.35 -8.45 0.07
N LEU A 46 4.89 -7.29 -0.24
CA LEU A 46 4.17 -6.15 -0.81
C LEU A 46 4.79 -5.80 -2.16
N GLY A 47 3.97 -5.71 -3.19
CA GLY A 47 4.40 -5.35 -4.54
C GLY A 47 3.65 -4.13 -5.08
N HIS A 48 4.36 -3.30 -5.81
CA HIS A 48 3.83 -2.11 -6.44
C HIS A 48 4.27 -2.02 -7.90
N ARG A 49 3.34 -1.63 -8.77
CA ARG A 49 3.56 -1.23 -10.15
C ARG A 49 3.10 0.21 -10.31
N ARG A 50 3.98 1.10 -10.69
CA ARG A 50 3.73 2.53 -10.72
C ARG A 50 3.44 3.04 -12.11
N LEU A 51 2.37 3.84 -12.21
CA LEU A 51 2.22 4.85 -13.25
C LEU A 51 2.47 6.20 -12.59
N SER A 52 3.56 6.86 -12.97
CA SER A 52 4.06 8.07 -12.30
C SER A 52 3.24 9.28 -12.70
N VAL A 53 2.37 9.79 -11.81
CA VAL A 53 1.50 10.95 -12.05
C VAL A 53 1.79 12.08 -11.05
N ILE A 54 1.95 11.75 -9.77
CA ILE A 54 2.24 12.69 -8.69
C ILE A 54 3.58 12.32 -8.06
N ASP A 55 4.39 13.33 -7.73
CA ASP A 55 5.69 13.19 -7.07
C ASP A 55 6.62 12.20 -7.78
N LEU A 56 7.03 12.55 -8.98
CA LEU A 56 7.88 11.71 -9.84
C LEU A 56 9.20 11.30 -9.16
N ALA A 57 9.71 12.13 -8.26
CA ALA A 57 11.04 11.94 -7.67
C ALA A 57 11.01 11.10 -6.36
N THR A 58 9.96 11.21 -5.52
CA THR A 58 9.94 10.63 -4.18
C THR A 58 8.70 9.79 -3.86
N GLY A 59 7.79 9.62 -4.84
CA GLY A 59 6.56 8.82 -4.68
C GLY A 59 6.74 7.31 -4.90
N GLN A 60 7.95 6.78 -4.79
CA GLN A 60 8.23 5.35 -4.93
C GLN A 60 7.53 4.52 -3.84
N GLN A 61 7.13 3.31 -4.21
CA GLN A 61 6.43 2.38 -3.32
C GLN A 61 6.95 0.95 -3.52
N PRO A 62 6.96 0.10 -2.48
CA PRO A 62 6.39 0.32 -1.13
C PRO A 62 7.05 1.48 -0.37
N LEU A 63 6.23 2.34 0.24
CA LEU A 63 6.70 3.49 1.00
C LEU A 63 6.64 3.18 2.50
N PHE A 64 7.73 3.48 3.22
CA PHE A 64 7.82 3.24 4.66
C PHE A 64 7.88 4.55 5.44
N SER A 65 7.31 4.53 6.66
CA SER A 65 7.51 5.58 7.66
C SER A 65 9.00 5.78 7.96
N ALA A 66 9.35 6.92 8.57
CA ALA A 66 10.74 7.26 8.87
C ALA A 66 11.44 6.25 9.79
N ASP A 67 10.68 5.64 10.70
CA ASP A 67 11.14 4.60 11.61
C ASP A 67 11.11 3.18 10.99
N GLY A 68 10.59 3.04 9.76
CA GLY A 68 10.47 1.76 9.07
C GLY A 68 9.35 0.84 9.57
N GLU A 69 8.54 1.28 10.54
CA GLU A 69 7.56 0.45 11.22
C GLU A 69 6.24 0.30 10.46
N VAL A 70 5.92 1.28 9.61
CA VAL A 70 4.69 1.26 8.80
C VAL A 70 5.04 1.33 7.33
N GLY A 71 4.68 0.30 6.58
CA GLY A 71 4.85 0.21 5.13
C GLY A 71 3.51 0.25 4.40
N ILE A 72 3.47 0.81 3.19
CA ILE A 72 2.25 0.89 2.38
C ILE A 72 2.53 0.66 0.90
N VAL A 73 1.59 -0.03 0.25
CA VAL A 73 1.39 0.01 -1.20
C VAL A 73 -0.01 0.58 -1.50
N PHE A 74 -0.07 1.52 -2.42
CA PHE A 74 -1.24 2.35 -2.65
C PHE A 74 -1.49 2.56 -4.14
N ASN A 75 -2.75 2.34 -4.56
CA ASN A 75 -3.24 2.66 -5.89
C ASN A 75 -4.42 3.62 -5.75
N GLY A 76 -4.22 4.90 -6.05
CA GLY A 76 -5.29 5.86 -5.91
C GLY A 76 -4.82 7.30 -5.93
N GLU A 77 -5.70 8.16 -5.41
CA GLU A 77 -5.46 9.58 -5.19
C GLU A 77 -6.29 10.06 -4.00
N ILE A 78 -5.65 10.70 -3.03
CA ILE A 78 -6.30 11.29 -1.86
C ILE A 78 -6.51 12.79 -2.12
N TYR A 79 -7.71 13.18 -2.50
CA TYR A 79 -8.01 14.55 -2.93
C TYR A 79 -7.79 15.61 -1.87
N ASN A 80 -7.98 15.27 -0.60
CA ASN A 80 -7.79 16.18 0.53
C ASN A 80 -6.41 16.04 1.20
N PHE A 81 -5.42 15.46 0.51
CA PHE A 81 -4.11 15.18 1.11
C PHE A 81 -3.39 16.42 1.64
N GLN A 82 -3.53 17.57 0.98
CA GLN A 82 -2.88 18.82 1.43
C GLN A 82 -3.44 19.30 2.76
N ALA A 83 -4.75 19.25 2.96
CA ALA A 83 -5.40 19.63 4.22
C ALA A 83 -4.98 18.66 5.35
N LEU A 84 -5.00 17.35 5.07
CA LEU A 84 -4.55 16.33 6.03
C LEU A 84 -3.06 16.49 6.38
N ARG A 85 -2.23 16.80 5.39
CA ARG A 85 -0.81 17.06 5.60
C ARG A 85 -0.60 18.23 6.57
N SER A 86 -1.30 19.34 6.37
CA SER A 86 -1.21 20.51 7.24
C SER A 86 -1.64 20.17 8.67
N GLU A 87 -2.72 19.41 8.84
CA GLU A 87 -3.18 18.94 10.15
C GLU A 87 -2.15 18.04 10.84
N LEU A 88 -1.60 17.07 10.10
CA LEU A 88 -0.59 16.15 10.62
C LEU A 88 0.72 16.86 11.00
N GLN A 89 1.13 17.87 10.21
CA GLN A 89 2.27 18.71 10.54
C GLN A 89 2.04 19.53 11.82
N ALA A 90 0.83 20.03 12.03
CA ALA A 90 0.46 20.70 13.28
C ALA A 90 0.50 19.75 14.50
N LEU A 91 0.30 18.44 14.28
CA LEU A 91 0.49 17.39 15.29
C LEU A 91 1.97 16.95 15.44
N GLY A 92 2.90 17.64 14.80
CA GLY A 92 4.33 17.33 14.88
C GLY A 92 4.79 16.16 14.00
N ARG A 93 3.98 15.73 13.02
CA ARG A 93 4.36 14.65 12.11
C ARG A 93 5.26 15.16 10.98
N PRO A 94 6.48 14.62 10.83
CA PRO A 94 7.39 15.02 9.76
C PRO A 94 7.01 14.37 8.44
N PHE A 95 7.29 15.05 7.33
CA PHE A 95 7.13 14.54 5.98
C PHE A 95 8.44 14.61 5.20
N ARG A 96 8.74 13.56 4.43
CA ARG A 96 9.94 13.46 3.59
C ARG A 96 9.63 13.60 2.11
N THR A 97 8.39 13.29 1.72
CA THR A 97 7.91 13.34 0.34
C THR A 97 6.80 14.38 0.19
N ARG A 98 6.37 14.61 -1.04
CA ARG A 98 5.19 15.42 -1.33
C ARG A 98 3.98 14.57 -1.73
N SER A 99 4.11 13.23 -1.63
CA SER A 99 3.08 12.30 -2.07
C SER A 99 1.90 12.26 -1.10
N ASP A 100 0.74 11.95 -1.62
CA ASP A 100 -0.46 11.63 -0.85
C ASP A 100 -0.33 10.27 -0.15
N THR A 101 0.51 9.37 -0.67
CA THR A 101 0.84 8.09 -0.06
C THR A 101 1.44 8.26 1.35
N GLU A 102 2.38 9.19 1.52
CA GLU A 102 2.97 9.47 2.84
C GLU A 102 1.93 10.04 3.81
N VAL A 103 0.95 10.79 3.32
CA VAL A 103 -0.15 11.28 4.16
C VAL A 103 -0.94 10.13 4.78
N ILE A 104 -1.16 9.01 4.05
CA ILE A 104 -1.83 7.83 4.60
C ILE A 104 -0.99 7.21 5.72
N VAL A 105 0.33 7.07 5.52
CA VAL A 105 1.25 6.52 6.53
C VAL A 105 1.24 7.36 7.80
N GLN A 106 1.36 8.69 7.68
CA GLN A 106 1.34 9.60 8.82
C GLN A 106 -0.02 9.63 9.51
N ALA A 107 -1.11 9.52 8.73
CA ALA A 107 -2.47 9.42 9.26
C ALA A 107 -2.68 8.13 10.06
N TRP A 108 -2.14 7.00 9.59
CA TRP A 108 -2.15 5.74 10.33
C TRP A 108 -1.41 5.86 11.67
N GLN A 109 -0.20 6.42 11.64
CA GLN A 109 0.58 6.62 12.87
C GLN A 109 -0.07 7.58 13.88
N ALA A 110 -0.91 8.52 13.41
CA ALA A 110 -1.61 9.47 14.24
C ALA A 110 -2.95 8.93 14.77
N TRP A 111 -3.70 8.19 13.95
CA TRP A 111 -5.10 7.86 14.23
C TRP A 111 -5.43 6.37 14.08
N GLY A 112 -4.45 5.54 13.76
CA GLY A 112 -4.66 4.11 13.51
C GLY A 112 -5.68 3.83 12.40
N PRO A 113 -6.47 2.75 12.51
CA PRO A 113 -7.48 2.38 11.51
C PRO A 113 -8.53 3.46 11.25
N ALA A 114 -8.78 4.35 12.20
CA ALA A 114 -9.73 5.45 12.05
C ALA A 114 -9.31 6.49 11.00
N CYS A 115 -8.04 6.46 10.55
CA CYS A 115 -7.52 7.34 9.50
C CYS A 115 -8.36 7.27 8.21
N VAL A 116 -8.93 6.10 7.86
CA VAL A 116 -9.74 5.92 6.65
C VAL A 116 -10.99 6.80 6.61
N HIS A 117 -11.52 7.18 7.77
CA HIS A 117 -12.70 8.06 7.84
C HIS A 117 -12.39 9.50 7.43
N ARG A 118 -11.11 9.87 7.46
CA ARG A 118 -10.63 11.21 7.09
C ARG A 118 -10.23 11.31 5.63
N LEU A 119 -9.96 10.18 4.97
CA LEU A 119 -9.57 10.16 3.57
C LEU A 119 -10.75 10.45 2.65
N ARG A 120 -10.54 11.37 1.70
CA ARG A 120 -11.44 11.66 0.59
C ARG A 120 -10.68 11.42 -0.70
N GLY A 121 -11.18 10.53 -1.54
CA GLY A 121 -10.50 10.16 -2.78
C GLY A 121 -10.96 8.83 -3.33
N MET A 122 -10.25 8.38 -4.34
CA MET A 122 -10.38 7.05 -4.93
C MET A 122 -9.14 6.24 -4.59
N PHE A 123 -9.29 5.14 -3.87
CA PHE A 123 -8.12 4.42 -3.36
C PHE A 123 -8.34 2.94 -3.09
N ALA A 124 -7.28 2.19 -3.26
CA ALA A 124 -7.07 0.87 -2.69
C ALA A 124 -5.64 0.82 -2.13
N PHE A 125 -5.45 0.38 -0.90
CA PHE A 125 -4.13 0.22 -0.32
C PHE A 125 -4.04 -0.97 0.62
N ALA A 126 -2.80 -1.47 0.75
CA ALA A 126 -2.40 -2.40 1.79
C ALA A 126 -1.34 -1.72 2.65
N LEU A 127 -1.58 -1.65 3.94
CA LEU A 127 -0.69 -1.04 4.92
C LEU A 127 -0.26 -2.10 5.91
N TRP A 128 1.03 -2.24 6.11
CA TRP A 128 1.66 -3.12 7.06
C TRP A 128 2.13 -2.34 8.29
N ASP A 129 1.63 -2.69 9.45
CA ASP A 129 2.10 -2.19 10.74
C ASP A 129 2.94 -3.28 11.42
N ARG A 130 4.25 -3.11 11.38
CA ARG A 130 5.22 -4.09 11.91
C ARG A 130 5.15 -4.24 13.41
N ARG A 131 4.82 -3.17 14.14
CA ARG A 131 4.68 -3.21 15.60
C ARG A 131 3.47 -4.02 16.03
N GLN A 132 2.36 -3.87 15.30
CA GLN A 132 1.12 -4.58 15.57
C GLN A 132 1.03 -5.93 14.84
N GLN A 133 2.00 -6.25 13.96
CA GLN A 133 1.97 -7.43 13.08
C GLN A 133 0.63 -7.53 12.33
N THR A 134 0.17 -6.39 11.81
CA THR A 134 -1.16 -6.24 11.22
C THR A 134 -1.05 -5.77 9.78
N LEU A 135 -1.64 -6.52 8.85
CA LEU A 135 -1.89 -6.08 7.49
C LEU A 135 -3.30 -5.47 7.41
N PHE A 136 -3.36 -4.16 7.16
CA PHE A 136 -4.60 -3.44 7.02
C PHE A 136 -4.90 -3.13 5.56
N LEU A 137 -6.06 -3.57 5.09
CA LEU A 137 -6.52 -3.34 3.72
C LEU A 137 -7.69 -2.37 3.72
N ALA A 138 -7.65 -1.39 2.82
CA ALA A 138 -8.75 -0.47 2.65
C ALA A 138 -8.97 -0.10 1.18
N ARG A 139 -10.23 0.14 0.83
CA ARG A 139 -10.61 0.71 -0.46
C ARG A 139 -11.64 1.84 -0.27
N ASP A 140 -11.74 2.71 -1.24
CA ASP A 140 -12.68 3.82 -1.19
C ASP A 140 -14.14 3.34 -1.11
N ARG A 141 -15.02 4.18 -0.55
CA ARG A 141 -16.42 3.84 -0.27
C ARG A 141 -17.23 3.49 -1.51
N MET A 142 -16.90 4.08 -2.65
CA MET A 142 -17.60 3.85 -3.92
C MET A 142 -16.99 2.67 -4.70
N GLY A 143 -15.85 2.14 -4.23
CA GLY A 143 -15.15 1.07 -4.90
C GLY A 143 -14.58 1.46 -6.27
N VAL A 144 -14.23 2.74 -6.45
CA VAL A 144 -13.62 3.24 -7.70
C VAL A 144 -12.32 2.52 -7.99
N LYS A 145 -11.49 2.29 -6.96
CA LYS A 145 -10.31 1.43 -7.08
C LYS A 145 -10.69 0.00 -6.67
N PRO A 146 -10.50 -0.98 -7.55
CA PRO A 146 -10.76 -2.37 -7.20
C PRO A 146 -9.72 -2.90 -6.21
N MET A 147 -10.15 -3.84 -5.37
CA MET A 147 -9.30 -4.67 -4.52
C MET A 147 -9.92 -6.05 -4.43
N HIS A 148 -9.14 -7.06 -4.74
CA HIS A 148 -9.54 -8.46 -4.70
C HIS A 148 -8.62 -9.20 -3.74
N TYR A 149 -9.15 -10.18 -3.04
CA TYR A 149 -8.37 -11.01 -2.14
C TYR A 149 -8.88 -12.46 -2.14
N ALA A 150 -7.99 -13.35 -1.76
CA ALA A 150 -8.32 -14.76 -1.54
C ALA A 150 -7.51 -15.29 -0.36
N LEU A 151 -8.11 -16.24 0.36
CA LEU A 151 -7.44 -17.07 1.34
C LEU A 151 -7.12 -18.41 0.68
N LEU A 152 -5.85 -18.76 0.67
CA LEU A 152 -5.38 -20.01 0.07
C LEU A 152 -5.42 -21.15 1.10
N PRO A 153 -5.52 -22.42 0.64
CA PRO A 153 -5.59 -23.59 1.54
C PRO A 153 -4.36 -23.74 2.46
N ASP A 154 -3.23 -23.19 2.09
CA ASP A 154 -1.99 -23.22 2.85
C ASP A 154 -1.89 -22.14 3.94
N GLY A 155 -2.97 -21.37 4.17
CA GLY A 155 -3.01 -20.27 5.13
C GLY A 155 -2.44 -18.95 4.60
N SER A 156 -2.04 -18.88 3.34
CA SER A 156 -1.63 -17.63 2.71
C SER A 156 -2.85 -16.79 2.35
N PHE A 157 -2.77 -15.50 2.64
CA PHE A 157 -3.69 -14.49 2.13
C PHE A 157 -3.04 -13.76 0.96
N ILE A 158 -3.73 -13.67 -0.17
CA ILE A 158 -3.29 -12.92 -1.35
C ILE A 158 -4.24 -11.77 -1.63
N SER A 159 -3.70 -10.60 -1.98
CA SER A 159 -4.49 -9.45 -2.42
C SER A 159 -3.87 -8.79 -3.64
N VAL A 160 -4.71 -8.35 -4.56
CA VAL A 160 -4.33 -7.63 -5.78
C VAL A 160 -5.36 -6.53 -6.08
N SER A 161 -4.91 -5.42 -6.66
CA SER A 161 -5.80 -4.34 -7.09
C SER A 161 -6.42 -4.57 -8.47
N TYR A 162 -6.09 -5.68 -9.14
CA TYR A 162 -6.62 -5.98 -10.49
C TYR A 162 -6.56 -7.48 -10.80
N THR A 163 -7.66 -8.04 -11.31
CA THR A 163 -7.81 -9.49 -11.53
C THR A 163 -7.76 -9.94 -12.99
N HIS A 164 -7.73 -9.02 -13.96
CA HIS A 164 -7.56 -9.44 -15.36
C HIS A 164 -6.11 -9.86 -15.59
N LEU A 165 -5.82 -11.06 -15.15
CA LEU A 165 -4.58 -11.77 -15.38
C LEU A 165 -4.67 -12.37 -16.78
N ARG A 166 -4.07 -11.70 -17.78
CA ARG A 166 -3.84 -12.29 -19.08
C ARG A 166 -2.51 -13.03 -19.10
#